data_0c0be56d8104928962d2b5618289dccb
#
_entry.id   0c0be56d8104928962d2b5618289dccb
#
_cell.length_a   1.000
_cell.length_b   1.000
_cell.length_c   1.000
_cell.angle_alpha   90.00
_cell.angle_beta   90.00
_cell.angle_gamma   90.00
#
_symmetry.space_group_name_H-M   'P 1'
#
loop_
_entity.id
_entity.type
_entity.pdbx_description
1 polymer ?
#
loop_
_entity_poly.entity_id
_entity_poly.type
_entity_poly.pdbx_seq_one_letter_code
_entity_poly.pdbx_strand_id
1 'polypeptide(L)'
;RLVEDQALINRLGFNNLGAENISNRIRSNPNTGLLGINIGPNKESRNRLNDYLIGLRTFYDIANYITINISSPNTENLRNFHDKTKFSELIESIQKEKIKLKSKIPIVVKISPDISDIQIEFISKILLDHEVSAIIVSNTTEKNREKLNNILKHQKGGLSGKPLEEDSNILINKFYKLLKNKIEIIGVGGVDSGESAY
;
A
#
# COMPACT_ATOMS: atom_id res chain seq x y z
N ARG A 1 -2.65 -19.12 10.40
CA ARG A 1 -2.92 -19.68 9.06
C ARG A 1 -4.29 -20.33 9.06
N LEU A 2 -4.97 -20.25 7.93
CA LEU A 2 -6.25 -20.89 7.63
C LEU A 2 -5.98 -21.85 6.45
N VAL A 3 -5.55 -23.06 6.79
CA VAL A 3 -5.02 -24.02 5.79
C VAL A 3 -6.10 -24.42 4.81
N GLU A 4 -7.30 -24.73 5.31
CA GLU A 4 -8.46 -25.17 4.51
C GLU A 4 -8.89 -24.11 3.50
N ASP A 5 -8.63 -22.83 3.81
CA ASP A 5 -9.00 -21.68 2.99
C ASP A 5 -7.82 -21.15 2.15
N GLN A 6 -6.65 -21.78 2.21
CA GLN A 6 -5.41 -21.29 1.59
C GLN A 6 -5.15 -19.82 1.91
N ALA A 7 -5.31 -19.44 3.19
CA ALA A 7 -5.36 -18.07 3.65
C ALA A 7 -4.52 -17.81 4.90
N LEU A 8 -4.30 -16.52 5.18
CA LEU A 8 -3.60 -16.05 6.37
C LEU A 8 -4.29 -14.80 6.93
N ILE A 9 -4.43 -14.74 8.24
CA ILE A 9 -4.80 -13.52 8.96
C ILE A 9 -3.58 -13.02 9.72
N ASN A 10 -3.21 -11.74 9.53
CA ASN A 10 -2.11 -11.09 10.22
C ASN A 10 -2.52 -9.79 10.91
N ARG A 11 -1.82 -9.42 11.98
CA ARG A 11 -1.93 -8.16 12.71
C ARG A 11 -0.57 -7.62 13.15
N LEU A 12 0.41 -7.65 12.24
CA LEU A 12 1.81 -7.31 12.56
C LEU A 12 2.04 -5.82 12.84
N GLY A 13 1.32 -4.90 12.14
CA GLY A 13 1.34 -3.48 12.46
C GLY A 13 2.66 -2.77 12.18
N PHE A 14 3.38 -3.13 11.09
CA PHE A 14 4.67 -2.53 10.71
C PHE A 14 5.78 -2.71 11.75
N ASN A 15 5.88 -3.88 12.36
CA ASN A 15 6.92 -4.19 13.33
C ASN A 15 8.33 -4.12 12.71
N ASN A 16 9.08 -3.07 13.04
CA ASN A 16 10.44 -2.83 12.57
C ASN A 16 11.22 -1.96 13.57
N LEU A 17 12.52 -1.78 13.33
CA LEU A 17 13.43 -1.03 14.19
C LEU A 17 13.46 0.49 13.91
N GLY A 18 12.58 0.98 13.05
CA GLY A 18 12.52 2.40 12.66
C GLY A 18 13.36 2.75 11.43
N ALA A 19 13.02 3.89 10.84
CA ALA A 19 13.56 4.33 9.56
C ALA A 19 15.10 4.50 9.58
N GLU A 20 15.65 5.06 10.66
CA GLU A 20 17.09 5.28 10.82
C GLU A 20 17.86 3.96 10.80
N ASN A 21 17.47 2.99 11.63
CA ASN A 21 18.11 1.68 11.68
C ASN A 21 18.05 0.95 10.34
N ILE A 22 16.91 1.04 9.65
CA ILE A 22 16.73 0.42 8.34
C ILE A 22 17.62 1.10 7.30
N SER A 23 17.66 2.43 7.25
CA SER A 23 18.48 3.16 6.29
C SER A 23 19.97 2.91 6.50
N ASN A 24 20.44 2.90 7.74
CA ASN A 24 21.84 2.57 8.08
C ASN A 24 22.20 1.16 7.62
N ARG A 25 21.33 0.17 7.84
CA ARG A 25 21.55 -1.21 7.39
C ARG A 25 21.62 -1.31 5.87
N ILE A 26 20.75 -0.61 5.14
CA ILE A 26 20.76 -0.59 3.67
C ILE A 26 22.03 0.06 3.16
N ARG A 27 22.46 1.21 3.71
CA ARG A 27 23.67 1.91 3.32
C ARG A 27 24.94 1.09 3.60
N SER A 28 24.96 0.34 4.71
CA SER A 28 26.09 -0.55 5.07
C SER A 28 26.14 -1.83 4.21
N ASN A 29 25.02 -2.22 3.59
CA ASN A 29 24.92 -3.40 2.73
C ASN A 29 24.21 -3.03 1.44
N PRO A 30 24.91 -2.36 0.50
CA PRO A 30 24.31 -1.93 -0.76
C PRO A 30 23.68 -3.10 -1.52
N ASN A 31 22.42 -2.95 -1.86
CA ASN A 31 21.68 -3.96 -2.63
C ASN A 31 21.97 -3.77 -4.12
N THR A 32 22.25 -4.87 -4.83
CA THR A 32 22.43 -4.88 -6.29
C THR A 32 21.12 -5.10 -7.06
N GLY A 33 20.04 -5.42 -6.35
CA GLY A 33 18.72 -5.65 -6.93
C GLY A 33 17.78 -4.44 -6.81
N LEU A 34 16.55 -4.63 -7.27
CA LEU A 34 15.49 -3.64 -7.14
C LEU A 34 14.99 -3.55 -5.69
N LEU A 35 15.18 -2.39 -5.07
CA LEU A 35 14.78 -2.10 -3.69
C LEU A 35 13.59 -1.14 -3.64
N GLY A 36 12.43 -1.62 -3.20
CA GLY A 36 11.28 -0.80 -2.85
C GLY A 36 11.18 -0.59 -1.33
N ILE A 37 10.91 0.63 -0.91
CA ILE A 37 10.67 0.95 0.50
C ILE A 37 9.20 1.29 0.71
N ASN A 38 8.57 0.58 1.64
CA ASN A 38 7.17 0.79 2.01
C ASN A 38 7.11 1.62 3.28
N ILE A 39 6.62 2.86 3.18
CA ILE A 39 6.51 3.80 4.28
C ILE A 39 5.07 3.98 4.74
N GLY A 40 4.91 4.16 6.03
CA GLY A 40 3.64 4.45 6.70
C GLY A 40 3.90 5.18 8.01
N PRO A 41 2.87 5.78 8.61
CA PRO A 41 3.02 6.50 9.86
C PRO A 41 3.20 5.55 11.04
N ASN A 42 3.83 6.03 12.09
CA ASN A 42 3.88 5.35 13.37
C ASN A 42 2.48 5.24 13.99
N LYS A 43 2.24 4.17 14.74
CA LYS A 43 0.93 3.87 15.33
C LYS A 43 0.43 5.02 16.22
N GLU A 44 1.31 5.59 17.02
CA GLU A 44 1.01 6.63 18.02
C GLU A 44 1.29 8.05 17.52
N SER A 45 1.57 8.21 16.24
CA SER A 45 1.89 9.53 15.66
C SER A 45 0.71 10.48 15.73
N ARG A 46 0.98 11.70 16.21
CA ARG A 46 0.03 12.82 16.19
C ARG A 46 0.03 13.55 14.84
N ASN A 47 1.10 13.45 14.07
CA ASN A 47 1.24 14.06 12.75
C ASN A 47 1.68 13.01 11.71
N ARG A 48 0.71 12.24 11.25
CA ARG A 48 0.92 11.14 10.31
C ARG A 48 1.43 11.59 8.95
N LEU A 49 1.02 12.76 8.49
CA LEU A 49 1.54 13.35 7.26
C LEU A 49 3.05 13.54 7.35
N ASN A 50 3.52 14.10 8.46
CA ASN A 50 4.95 14.33 8.67
C ASN A 50 5.75 13.02 8.71
N ASP A 51 5.18 11.94 9.23
CA ASP A 51 5.84 10.62 9.23
C ASP A 51 6.12 10.12 7.81
N TYR A 52 5.18 10.31 6.86
CA TYR A 52 5.43 10.01 5.45
C TYR A 52 6.55 10.86 4.86
N LEU A 53 6.58 12.17 5.20
CA LEU A 53 7.64 13.06 4.72
C LEU A 53 9.01 12.69 5.30
N ILE A 54 9.07 12.29 6.56
CA ILE A 54 10.29 11.76 7.19
C ILE A 54 10.74 10.49 6.45
N GLY A 55 9.82 9.56 6.21
CA GLY A 55 10.14 8.34 5.46
C GLY A 55 10.65 8.64 4.05
N LEU A 56 10.02 9.56 3.33
CA LEU A 56 10.50 9.99 2.01
C LEU A 56 11.93 10.55 2.08
N ARG A 57 12.20 11.49 3.00
CA ARG A 57 13.54 12.09 3.19
C ARG A 57 14.61 11.07 3.54
N THR A 58 14.23 10.04 4.29
CA THR A 58 15.19 9.02 4.74
C THR A 58 15.62 8.08 3.62
N PHE A 59 14.73 7.80 2.66
CA PHE A 59 14.92 6.70 1.72
C PHE A 59 15.00 7.11 0.24
N TYR A 60 14.74 8.38 -0.12
CA TYR A 60 14.65 8.82 -1.51
C TYR A 60 15.90 8.60 -2.36
N ASP A 61 17.07 8.55 -1.72
CA ASP A 61 18.39 8.41 -2.36
C ASP A 61 18.97 6.98 -2.32
N ILE A 62 18.29 6.07 -1.62
CA ILE A 62 18.75 4.67 -1.46
C ILE A 62 17.75 3.63 -1.96
N ALA A 63 16.53 4.03 -2.26
CA ALA A 63 15.49 3.16 -2.81
C ALA A 63 15.35 3.36 -4.33
N ASN A 64 14.87 2.34 -5.03
CA ASN A 64 14.48 2.43 -6.43
C ASN A 64 13.05 2.97 -6.61
N TYR A 65 12.18 2.75 -5.63
CA TYR A 65 10.86 3.35 -5.54
C TYR A 65 10.38 3.41 -4.08
N ILE A 66 9.43 4.29 -3.79
CA ILE A 66 8.82 4.41 -2.46
C ILE A 66 7.32 4.16 -2.56
N THR A 67 6.83 3.25 -1.71
CA THR A 67 5.40 2.97 -1.54
C THR A 67 4.84 3.76 -0.38
N ILE A 68 3.85 4.60 -0.65
CA ILE A 68 3.03 5.31 0.32
C ILE A 68 1.89 4.37 0.72
N ASN A 69 1.98 3.77 1.90
CA ASN A 69 1.01 2.79 2.36
C ASN A 69 -0.08 3.45 3.20
N ILE A 70 -1.28 3.60 2.64
CA ILE A 70 -2.45 4.18 3.31
C ILE A 70 -3.50 3.13 3.70
N SER A 71 -3.17 1.85 3.64
CA SER A 71 -4.16 0.77 3.55
C SER A 71 -4.11 -0.25 4.68
N SER A 72 -3.16 -0.18 5.61
CA SER A 72 -3.05 -1.18 6.67
C SER A 72 -4.30 -1.19 7.57
N PRO A 73 -4.97 -2.34 7.71
CA PRO A 73 -6.07 -2.48 8.67
C PRO A 73 -5.57 -2.56 10.13
N ASN A 74 -4.28 -2.83 10.30
CA ASN A 74 -3.66 -3.05 11.61
C ASN A 74 -3.11 -1.75 12.25
N THR A 75 -3.27 -0.61 11.58
CA THR A 75 -2.90 0.72 12.06
C THR A 75 -4.16 1.57 12.16
N GLU A 76 -4.55 1.90 13.38
CA GLU A 76 -5.76 2.67 13.66
C GLU A 76 -5.80 3.97 12.85
N ASN A 77 -6.97 4.26 12.26
CA ASN A 77 -7.21 5.47 11.47
C ASN A 77 -6.28 5.67 10.25
N LEU A 78 -5.49 4.71 9.83
CA LEU A 78 -4.66 4.85 8.62
C LEU A 78 -5.54 4.95 7.37
N ARG A 79 -6.65 4.21 7.35
CA ARG A 79 -7.65 4.24 6.27
C ARG A 79 -8.40 5.57 6.17
N ASN A 80 -8.23 6.50 7.13
CA ASN A 80 -8.75 7.87 7.01
C ASN A 80 -8.10 8.63 5.84
N PHE A 81 -6.93 8.19 5.35
CA PHE A 81 -6.35 8.68 4.10
C PHE A 81 -7.11 8.20 2.84
N HIS A 82 -8.15 7.39 2.97
CA HIS A 82 -9.13 7.17 1.91
C HIS A 82 -10.25 8.23 1.89
N ASP A 83 -10.19 9.26 2.75
CA ASP A 83 -10.96 10.50 2.58
C ASP A 83 -10.32 11.35 1.48
N LYS A 84 -11.14 11.95 0.62
CA LYS A 84 -10.68 12.69 -0.56
C LYS A 84 -9.73 13.83 -0.22
N THR A 85 -10.08 14.63 0.79
CA THR A 85 -9.29 15.81 1.19
C THR A 85 -7.94 15.41 1.76
N LYS A 86 -7.93 14.45 2.68
CA LYS A 86 -6.71 13.93 3.31
C LYS A 86 -5.80 13.22 2.33
N PHE A 87 -6.39 12.49 1.38
CA PHE A 87 -5.62 11.82 0.35
C PHE A 87 -4.96 12.83 -0.60
N SER A 88 -5.71 13.83 -1.05
CA SER A 88 -5.17 14.90 -1.88
C SER A 88 -4.03 15.65 -1.18
N GLU A 89 -4.22 16.04 0.07
CA GLU A 89 -3.21 16.71 0.90
C GLU A 89 -1.93 15.88 1.04
N LEU A 90 -2.08 14.57 1.28
CA LEU A 90 -0.94 13.66 1.39
C LEU A 90 -0.15 13.61 0.08
N ILE A 91 -0.81 13.34 -1.05
CA ILE A 91 -0.13 13.19 -2.35
C ILE A 91 0.52 14.51 -2.78
N GLU A 92 -0.18 15.64 -2.61
CA GLU A 92 0.38 16.97 -2.88
C GLU A 92 1.63 17.24 -2.03
N SER A 93 1.59 16.91 -0.73
CA SER A 93 2.73 17.10 0.19
C SER A 93 3.92 16.22 -0.18
N ILE A 94 3.69 14.97 -0.57
CA ILE A 94 4.73 14.05 -1.07
C ILE A 94 5.38 14.60 -2.34
N GLN A 95 4.59 15.08 -3.31
CA GLN A 95 5.14 15.63 -4.56
C GLN A 95 5.89 16.94 -4.32
N LYS A 96 5.39 17.83 -3.46
CA LYS A 96 6.11 19.05 -3.05
C LYS A 96 7.46 18.72 -2.38
N GLU A 97 7.49 17.73 -1.52
CA GLU A 97 8.73 17.31 -0.84
C GLU A 97 9.71 16.68 -1.82
N LYS A 98 9.24 15.84 -2.74
CA LYS A 98 10.05 15.25 -3.81
C LYS A 98 10.72 16.34 -4.67
N ILE A 99 9.99 17.41 -5.00
CA ILE A 99 10.54 18.57 -5.74
C ILE A 99 11.64 19.26 -4.92
N LYS A 100 11.42 19.52 -3.62
CA LYS A 100 12.44 20.12 -2.73
C LYS A 100 13.70 19.28 -2.66
N LEU A 101 13.57 17.98 -2.63
CA LEU A 101 14.68 17.02 -2.63
C LEU A 101 15.35 16.86 -4.01
N LYS A 102 14.82 17.50 -5.06
CA LYS A 102 15.23 17.32 -6.45
C LYS A 102 15.26 15.83 -6.86
N SER A 103 14.39 15.04 -6.27
CA SER A 103 14.32 13.59 -6.46
C SER A 103 13.42 13.22 -7.63
N LYS A 104 13.85 12.24 -8.41
CA LYS A 104 13.06 11.60 -9.47
C LYS A 104 12.50 10.23 -9.05
N ILE A 105 12.63 9.88 -7.75
CA ILE A 105 12.20 8.57 -7.28
C ILE A 105 10.72 8.31 -7.60
N PRO A 106 10.37 7.14 -8.16
CA PRO A 106 8.99 6.76 -8.40
C PRO A 106 8.22 6.66 -7.09
N ILE A 107 7.04 7.25 -7.05
CA ILE A 107 6.09 7.13 -5.95
C ILE A 107 5.00 6.15 -6.34
N VAL A 108 4.76 5.19 -5.45
CA VAL A 108 3.74 4.15 -5.59
C VAL A 108 2.75 4.29 -4.43
N VAL A 109 1.46 4.19 -4.67
CA VAL A 109 0.44 4.25 -3.60
C VAL A 109 -0.17 2.88 -3.39
N LYS A 110 -0.18 2.37 -2.14
CA LYS A 110 -0.80 1.09 -1.80
C LYS A 110 -2.12 1.31 -1.07
N ILE A 111 -3.20 0.80 -1.68
CA ILE A 111 -4.58 0.98 -1.23
C ILE A 111 -5.17 -0.24 -0.52
N SER A 112 -6.26 -0.03 0.22
CA SER A 112 -7.08 -1.10 0.78
C SER A 112 -8.01 -1.70 -0.28
N PRO A 113 -8.32 -3.01 -0.21
CA PRO A 113 -9.40 -3.58 -1.02
C PRO A 113 -10.79 -3.14 -0.55
N ASP A 114 -10.91 -2.66 0.69
CA ASP A 114 -12.19 -2.35 1.34
C ASP A 114 -12.69 -0.93 1.04
N ILE A 115 -12.47 -0.43 -0.19
CA ILE A 115 -12.87 0.91 -0.66
C ILE A 115 -14.14 0.85 -1.51
N SER A 116 -14.87 1.99 -1.58
CA SER A 116 -16.08 2.16 -2.38
C SER A 116 -15.77 2.63 -3.81
N ASP A 117 -16.74 2.53 -4.71
CA ASP A 117 -16.59 3.02 -6.09
C ASP A 117 -16.30 4.53 -6.15
N ILE A 118 -16.93 5.32 -5.27
CA ILE A 118 -16.65 6.76 -5.16
C ILE A 118 -15.19 7.00 -4.76
N GLN A 119 -14.64 6.18 -3.87
CA GLN A 119 -13.23 6.26 -3.49
C GLN A 119 -12.31 5.87 -4.63
N ILE A 120 -12.65 4.85 -5.40
CA ILE A 120 -11.89 4.45 -6.60
C ILE A 120 -11.80 5.60 -7.60
N GLU A 121 -12.90 6.30 -7.85
CA GLU A 121 -12.97 7.42 -8.78
C GLU A 121 -12.06 8.58 -8.35
N PHE A 122 -12.21 9.09 -7.11
CA PHE A 122 -11.40 10.23 -6.69
C PHE A 122 -9.93 9.86 -6.47
N ILE A 123 -9.63 8.64 -5.99
CA ILE A 123 -8.24 8.16 -5.89
C ILE A 123 -7.61 8.16 -7.28
N SER A 124 -8.26 7.54 -8.26
CA SER A 124 -7.75 7.51 -9.64
C SER A 124 -7.49 8.91 -10.19
N LYS A 125 -8.42 9.85 -9.97
CA LYS A 125 -8.25 11.22 -10.40
C LYS A 125 -7.04 11.90 -9.74
N ILE A 126 -6.92 11.82 -8.43
CA ILE A 126 -5.80 12.44 -7.69
C ILE A 126 -4.46 11.84 -8.11
N LEU A 127 -4.38 10.52 -8.32
CA LEU A 127 -3.16 9.87 -8.80
C LEU A 127 -2.75 10.38 -10.19
N LEU A 128 -3.71 10.58 -11.10
CA LEU A 128 -3.48 11.14 -12.43
C LEU A 128 -3.06 12.61 -12.38
N ASP A 129 -3.77 13.43 -11.59
CA ASP A 129 -3.51 14.86 -11.47
C ASP A 129 -2.12 15.17 -10.88
N HIS A 130 -1.58 14.26 -10.07
CA HIS A 130 -0.26 14.40 -9.43
C HIS A 130 0.82 13.50 -10.04
N GLU A 131 0.58 12.89 -11.19
CA GLU A 131 1.55 12.06 -11.92
C GLU A 131 2.24 11.00 -11.03
N VAL A 132 1.44 10.30 -10.20
CA VAL A 132 1.96 9.18 -9.38
C VAL A 132 2.36 8.04 -10.30
N SER A 133 3.50 7.40 -10.02
CA SER A 133 4.10 6.42 -10.94
C SER A 133 3.32 5.12 -11.02
N ALA A 134 2.81 4.62 -9.88
CA ALA A 134 2.06 3.37 -9.84
C ALA A 134 1.11 3.29 -8.64
N ILE A 135 0.16 2.35 -8.72
CA ILE A 135 -0.73 1.96 -7.63
C ILE A 135 -0.59 0.47 -7.35
N ILE A 136 -0.53 0.09 -6.07
CA ILE A 136 -0.58 -1.33 -5.63
C ILE A 136 -2.02 -1.67 -5.22
N VAL A 137 -2.61 -2.61 -5.91
CA VAL A 137 -3.96 -3.13 -5.70
C VAL A 137 -3.87 -4.61 -5.36
N SER A 138 -3.96 -5.03 -4.07
CA SER A 138 -4.27 -4.23 -2.91
C SER A 138 -3.55 -4.73 -1.65
N ASN A 139 -3.91 -4.18 -0.49
CA ASN A 139 -3.57 -4.72 0.83
C ASN A 139 -4.53 -5.84 1.23
N THR A 140 -4.41 -6.33 2.46
CA THR A 140 -5.29 -7.32 3.07
C THR A 140 -6.67 -6.75 3.42
N THR A 141 -7.71 -7.59 3.43
CA THR A 141 -9.09 -7.21 3.76
C THR A 141 -9.48 -7.59 5.19
N GLU A 142 -10.45 -6.87 5.76
CA GLU A 142 -11.16 -7.26 6.98
C GLU A 142 -12.54 -7.87 6.69
N LYS A 143 -12.95 -7.89 5.42
CA LYS A 143 -14.25 -8.40 4.94
C LYS A 143 -14.19 -9.88 4.52
N ASN A 144 -15.32 -10.39 4.05
CA ASN A 144 -15.48 -11.71 3.40
C ASN A 144 -15.06 -12.92 4.26
N ARG A 145 -15.26 -12.82 5.58
CA ARG A 145 -14.91 -13.88 6.55
C ARG A 145 -15.91 -15.01 6.61
N GLU A 146 -17.14 -14.75 6.26
CA GLU A 146 -18.28 -15.70 6.34
C GLU A 146 -18.07 -16.90 5.41
N LYS A 147 -17.42 -16.68 4.28
CA LYS A 147 -17.12 -17.73 3.29
C LYS A 147 -15.99 -18.67 3.70
N LEU A 148 -15.26 -18.35 4.78
CA LEU A 148 -14.13 -19.15 5.24
C LEU A 148 -14.62 -20.35 6.08
N ASN A 149 -13.92 -21.48 5.96
CA ASN A 149 -14.22 -22.72 6.67
C ASN A 149 -13.50 -22.84 8.01
N ASN A 150 -12.30 -22.26 8.10
CA ASN A 150 -11.45 -22.42 9.27
C ASN A 150 -12.02 -21.73 10.51
N ILE A 151 -11.92 -22.38 11.67
CA ILE A 151 -12.43 -21.89 12.97
C ILE A 151 -11.80 -20.54 13.38
N LEU A 152 -10.60 -20.25 12.91
CA LEU A 152 -9.88 -19.01 13.21
C LEU A 152 -10.31 -17.81 12.34
N LYS A 153 -11.31 -17.97 11.47
CA LYS A 153 -11.80 -16.91 10.57
C LYS A 153 -12.21 -15.61 11.27
N HIS A 154 -12.63 -15.66 12.51
CA HIS A 154 -13.04 -14.50 13.30
C HIS A 154 -11.88 -13.77 14.01
N GLN A 155 -10.64 -14.22 13.84
CA GLN A 155 -9.49 -13.52 14.40
C GLN A 155 -9.35 -12.10 13.80
N LYS A 156 -9.01 -11.10 14.64
CA LYS A 156 -8.72 -9.74 14.20
C LYS A 156 -7.46 -9.72 13.32
N GLY A 157 -7.42 -8.82 12.34
CA GLY A 157 -6.28 -8.61 11.44
C GLY A 157 -6.67 -8.65 9.96
N GLY A 158 -5.73 -8.42 9.08
CA GLY A 158 -5.95 -8.46 7.64
C GLY A 158 -5.91 -9.89 7.08
N LEU A 159 -6.93 -10.26 6.32
CA LEU A 159 -7.02 -11.52 5.59
C LEU A 159 -6.29 -11.39 4.25
N SER A 160 -5.46 -12.37 3.93
CA SER A 160 -4.76 -12.53 2.65
C SER A 160 -4.81 -13.98 2.16
N GLY A 161 -4.35 -14.21 0.93
CA GLY A 161 -4.35 -15.53 0.30
C GLY A 161 -5.50 -15.69 -0.70
N LYS A 162 -5.82 -16.93 -1.04
CA LYS A 162 -6.78 -17.29 -2.10
C LYS A 162 -8.14 -16.58 -2.01
N PRO A 163 -8.74 -16.37 -0.82
CA PRO A 163 -10.03 -15.67 -0.72
C PRO A 163 -10.02 -14.22 -1.20
N LEU A 164 -8.83 -13.59 -1.33
CA LEU A 164 -8.70 -12.20 -1.78
C LEU A 164 -8.58 -12.07 -3.31
N GLU A 165 -8.32 -13.15 -4.02
CA GLU A 165 -7.99 -13.13 -5.45
C GLU A 165 -9.07 -12.49 -6.32
N GLU A 166 -10.31 -12.95 -6.18
CA GLU A 166 -11.45 -12.45 -6.96
C GLU A 166 -11.69 -10.95 -6.70
N ASP A 167 -11.72 -10.54 -5.42
CA ASP A 167 -11.92 -9.14 -5.03
C ASP A 167 -10.76 -8.26 -5.56
N SER A 168 -9.52 -8.76 -5.52
CA SER A 168 -8.35 -8.05 -6.06
C SER A 168 -8.46 -7.88 -7.57
N ASN A 169 -8.84 -8.92 -8.31
CA ASN A 169 -8.99 -8.85 -9.77
C ASN A 169 -10.10 -7.89 -10.20
N ILE A 170 -11.23 -7.90 -9.49
CA ILE A 170 -12.32 -6.94 -9.73
C ILE A 170 -11.82 -5.51 -9.50
N LEU A 171 -11.09 -5.26 -8.42
CA LEU A 171 -10.58 -3.95 -8.08
C LEU A 171 -9.51 -3.48 -9.07
N ILE A 172 -8.59 -4.36 -9.49
CA ILE A 172 -7.59 -4.09 -10.53
C ILE A 172 -8.30 -3.64 -11.83
N ASN A 173 -9.33 -4.37 -12.27
CA ASN A 173 -10.06 -4.03 -13.48
C ASN A 173 -10.76 -2.65 -13.38
N LYS A 174 -11.33 -2.30 -12.21
CA LYS A 174 -11.92 -0.98 -11.99
C LYS A 174 -10.88 0.14 -12.13
N PHE A 175 -9.71 -0.01 -11.50
CA PHE A 175 -8.63 0.96 -11.63
C PHE A 175 -8.08 1.03 -13.05
N TYR A 176 -7.89 -0.11 -13.73
CA TYR A 176 -7.42 -0.15 -15.10
C TYR A 176 -8.30 0.68 -16.05
N LYS A 177 -9.63 0.56 -15.92
CA LYS A 177 -10.58 1.33 -16.73
C LYS A 177 -10.46 2.84 -16.53
N LEU A 178 -10.12 3.30 -15.32
CA LEU A 178 -9.99 4.71 -14.99
C LEU A 178 -8.60 5.27 -15.31
N LEU A 179 -7.55 4.50 -15.03
CA LEU A 179 -6.16 4.93 -15.20
C LEU A 179 -5.67 4.83 -16.66
N LYS A 180 -6.26 3.95 -17.49
CA LYS A 180 -6.04 3.86 -18.94
C LYS A 180 -4.56 3.83 -19.34
N ASN A 181 -3.76 3.01 -18.72
CA ASN A 181 -2.31 2.87 -18.94
C ASN A 181 -1.48 4.14 -18.67
N LYS A 182 -2.04 5.16 -18.00
CA LYS A 182 -1.28 6.36 -17.60
C LYS A 182 -0.52 6.19 -16.30
N ILE A 183 -0.92 5.22 -15.49
CA ILE A 183 -0.31 4.86 -14.20
C ILE A 183 -0.22 3.33 -14.18
N GLU A 184 0.95 2.81 -13.77
CA GLU A 184 1.17 1.38 -13.65
C GLU A 184 0.35 0.78 -12.51
N ILE A 185 -0.15 -0.45 -12.70
CA ILE A 185 -0.88 -1.18 -11.67
C ILE A 185 -0.07 -2.41 -11.26
N ILE A 186 0.22 -2.50 -9.97
CA ILE A 186 0.86 -3.67 -9.36
C ILE A 186 -0.22 -4.48 -8.66
N GLY A 187 -0.62 -5.61 -9.24
CA GLY A 187 -1.61 -6.52 -8.68
C GLY A 187 -1.05 -7.29 -7.49
N VAL A 188 -1.80 -7.34 -6.39
CA VAL A 188 -1.44 -8.11 -5.19
C VAL A 188 -2.69 -8.66 -4.54
N GLY A 189 -2.74 -9.96 -4.31
CA GLY A 189 -3.80 -10.62 -3.55
C GLY A 189 -4.20 -11.96 -4.19
N GLY A 190 -3.87 -13.05 -3.51
CA GLY A 190 -4.26 -14.40 -3.92
C GLY A 190 -3.43 -15.02 -5.04
N VAL A 191 -2.44 -14.32 -5.59
CA VAL A 191 -1.54 -14.86 -6.65
C VAL A 191 -0.70 -15.99 -6.05
N ASP A 192 -0.86 -17.21 -6.56
CA ASP A 192 -0.19 -18.42 -6.09
C ASP A 192 0.45 -19.26 -7.21
N SER A 193 0.24 -18.88 -8.46
CA SER A 193 0.76 -19.57 -9.63
C SER A 193 1.04 -18.62 -10.79
N GLY A 194 1.71 -19.09 -11.83
CA GLY A 194 1.86 -18.33 -13.09
C GLY A 194 0.52 -18.09 -13.78
N GLU A 195 -0.42 -19.03 -13.67
CA GLU A 195 -1.76 -18.92 -14.24
C GLU A 195 -2.57 -17.80 -13.51
N SER A 196 -2.52 -17.76 -12.17
CA SER A 196 -3.21 -16.72 -11.39
C SER A 196 -2.57 -15.33 -11.51
N ALA A 197 -1.33 -15.24 -12.03
CA ALA A 197 -0.65 -13.98 -12.28
C ALA A 197 -0.97 -13.40 -13.67
N TYR A 198 -1.48 -14.21 -14.60
CA TYR A 198 -1.79 -13.85 -15.98
C TYR A 198 -3.28 -13.56 -16.17
#